data_1fa8573b24ac693f48f6462b9d581198
#
_entry.id   1fa8573b24ac693f48f6462b9d581198
#
_cell.length_a   1.000
_cell.length_b   1.000
_cell.length_c   1.000
_cell.angle_alpha   90.00
_cell.angle_beta   90.00
_cell.angle_gamma   90.00
#
_symmetry.space_group_name_H-M   'P 1'
#
loop_
_entity.id
_entity.type
_entity.pdbx_description
1 polymer ?
#
loop_
_entity_poly.entity_id
_entity_poly.type
_entity_poly.pdbx_seq_one_letter_code
_entity_poly.pdbx_strand_id
1 'polypeptide(L)'
;IILAAQSLAQQVAEGRMQAEDINEQMFASALMTSEMPDPDLIIRTSGEYRLSNFLLWQASYAEMYFPEVLWPDFDEEAFDKAMEAYAGRERRYGLVNDEC
;
A
#
# COMPACT_ATOMS: atom_id res chain seq x y z
N ILE A 1 -7.30 2.95 -8.44
CA ILE A 1 -7.67 4.29 -7.93
C ILE A 1 -8.67 4.98 -8.86
N ILE A 2 -8.38 5.06 -10.14
CA ILE A 2 -9.26 5.74 -11.11
C ILE A 2 -10.63 5.07 -11.16
N LEU A 3 -10.67 3.73 -11.23
CA LEU A 3 -11.93 2.99 -11.26
C LEU A 3 -12.74 3.21 -9.97
N ALA A 4 -12.07 3.27 -8.82
CA ALA A 4 -12.73 3.56 -7.56
C ALA A 4 -13.35 4.96 -7.57
N ALA A 5 -12.62 5.95 -8.05
CA ALA A 5 -13.12 7.31 -8.15
C ALA A 5 -14.30 7.40 -9.10
N GLN A 6 -14.24 6.71 -10.24
CA GLN A 6 -15.34 6.69 -11.20
C GLN A 6 -16.59 6.03 -10.62
N SER A 7 -16.41 4.93 -9.87
CA SER A 7 -17.51 4.24 -9.22
C SER A 7 -18.21 5.13 -8.21
N LEU A 8 -17.45 5.84 -7.38
CA LEU A 8 -18.03 6.74 -6.38
C LEU A 8 -18.73 7.94 -7.03
N ALA A 9 -18.12 8.50 -8.09
CA ALA A 9 -18.73 9.59 -8.83
C ALA A 9 -20.07 9.17 -9.45
N GLN A 10 -20.14 7.95 -9.98
CA GLN A 10 -21.35 7.40 -10.56
C GLN A 10 -22.46 7.28 -9.50
N GLN A 11 -22.13 6.82 -8.31
CA GLN A 11 -23.11 6.70 -7.23
C GLN A 11 -23.63 8.07 -6.79
N VAL A 12 -22.81 9.09 -6.76
CA VAL A 12 -23.22 10.46 -6.49
C VAL A 12 -24.18 10.95 -7.59
N ALA A 13 -23.83 10.72 -8.85
CA ALA A 13 -24.65 11.12 -10.00
C ALA A 13 -26.02 10.44 -9.98
N GLU A 14 -26.09 9.19 -9.51
CA GLU A 14 -27.34 8.43 -9.40
C GLU A 14 -28.16 8.77 -8.15
N GLY A 15 -27.67 9.65 -7.31
CA GLY A 15 -28.37 10.07 -6.09
C GLY A 15 -28.30 9.08 -4.95
N ARG A 16 -27.39 8.10 -5.02
CA ARG A 16 -27.22 7.08 -3.97
C ARG A 16 -26.43 7.58 -2.77
N MET A 17 -25.64 8.61 -2.96
CA MET A 17 -24.84 9.21 -1.90
C MET A 17 -24.56 10.67 -2.24
N GLN A 18 -24.12 11.42 -1.24
CA GLN A 18 -23.65 12.79 -1.41
C GLN A 18 -22.14 12.80 -1.51
N ALA A 19 -21.57 13.79 -2.22
CA ALA A 19 -20.13 13.91 -2.32
C ALA A 19 -19.46 14.00 -0.94
N GLU A 20 -20.11 14.64 0.03
CA GLU A 20 -19.61 14.81 1.39
C GLU A 20 -19.50 13.50 2.15
N ASP A 21 -20.21 12.46 1.72
CA ASP A 21 -20.19 11.14 2.36
C ASP A 21 -18.92 10.35 2.02
N ILE A 22 -18.16 10.77 1.01
CA ILE A 22 -16.96 10.07 0.58
C ILE A 22 -15.83 10.34 1.57
N ASN A 23 -15.30 9.27 2.16
CA ASN A 23 -14.17 9.32 3.09
C ASN A 23 -13.17 8.21 2.75
N GLU A 24 -12.10 8.11 3.56
CA GLU A 24 -11.05 7.11 3.31
C GLU A 24 -11.58 5.68 3.31
N GLN A 25 -12.45 5.37 4.26
CA GLN A 25 -13.02 4.03 4.37
C GLN A 25 -13.88 3.69 3.17
N MET A 26 -14.71 4.62 2.72
CA MET A 26 -15.55 4.42 1.56
C MET A 26 -14.73 4.27 0.28
N PHE A 27 -13.69 5.08 0.13
CA PHE A 27 -12.77 4.97 -1.00
C PHE A 27 -12.06 3.61 -1.01
N ALA A 28 -11.56 3.17 0.14
CA ALA A 28 -10.90 1.86 0.26
C ALA A 28 -11.85 0.72 -0.12
N SER A 29 -13.13 0.82 0.23
CA SER A 29 -14.11 -0.21 -0.09
C SER A 29 -14.42 -0.29 -1.58
N ALA A 30 -14.15 0.75 -2.35
CA ALA A 30 -14.36 0.79 -3.79
C ALA A 30 -13.15 0.30 -4.59
N LEU A 31 -12.01 0.09 -3.94
CA LEU A 31 -10.80 -0.41 -4.61
C LEU A 31 -10.92 -1.89 -4.95
N MET A 32 -10.16 -2.34 -5.96
CA MET A 32 -10.13 -3.75 -6.34
C MET A 32 -9.61 -4.66 -5.24
N THR A 33 -8.85 -4.11 -4.29
CA THR A 33 -8.29 -4.83 -3.14
C THR A 33 -9.15 -4.71 -1.89
N SER A 34 -10.42 -4.31 -2.01
CA SER A 34 -11.30 -4.01 -0.88
C SER A 34 -11.47 -5.14 0.14
N GLU A 35 -11.35 -6.40 -0.31
CA GLU A 35 -11.51 -7.57 0.56
C GLU A 35 -10.19 -8.03 1.19
N MET A 36 -9.09 -7.35 0.88
CA MET A 36 -7.76 -7.67 1.41
C MET A 36 -7.28 -6.57 2.34
N PRO A 37 -6.56 -6.89 3.42
CA PRO A 37 -5.92 -5.86 4.23
C PRO A 37 -4.83 -5.15 3.42
N ASP A 38 -4.51 -3.92 3.80
CA ASP A 38 -3.41 -3.20 3.19
C ASP A 38 -2.09 -3.92 3.49
N PRO A 39 -1.11 -3.86 2.57
CA PRO A 39 0.15 -4.53 2.80
C PRO A 39 0.91 -3.92 3.96
N ASP A 40 1.61 -4.76 4.71
CA ASP A 40 2.48 -4.32 5.80
C ASP A 40 3.90 -4.09 5.31
N LEU A 41 4.29 -4.77 4.25
CA LEU A 41 5.64 -4.71 3.69
C LEU A 41 5.58 -4.77 2.17
N ILE A 42 6.30 -3.86 1.53
CA ILE A 42 6.51 -3.86 0.07
C ILE A 42 7.97 -4.21 -0.18
N ILE A 43 8.21 -5.22 -1.00
CA ILE A 43 9.55 -5.62 -1.40
C ILE A 43 9.73 -5.25 -2.87
N ARG A 44 10.65 -4.34 -3.15
CA ARG A 44 11.02 -3.97 -4.51
C ARG A 44 12.44 -4.43 -4.78
N THR A 45 12.59 -5.37 -5.69
CA THR A 45 13.89 -5.96 -6.03
C THR A 45 14.67 -5.11 -7.03
N SER A 46 15.85 -5.57 -7.42
CA SER A 46 16.69 -4.96 -8.48
C SER A 46 17.24 -3.58 -8.14
N GLY A 47 17.36 -3.25 -6.85
CA GLY A 47 17.95 -1.97 -6.44
C GLY A 47 17.10 -0.74 -6.77
N GLU A 48 15.85 -0.94 -7.18
CA GLU A 48 14.93 0.16 -7.44
C GLU A 48 14.33 0.67 -6.14
N TYR A 49 14.23 2.00 -6.01
CA TYR A 49 13.81 2.65 -4.76
C TYR A 49 12.53 3.47 -4.93
N ARG A 50 11.66 3.07 -5.87
CA ARG A 50 10.40 3.75 -6.13
C ARG A 50 9.27 2.75 -6.32
N LEU A 51 8.04 3.18 -6.07
CA LEU A 51 6.87 2.32 -6.27
C LEU A 51 6.42 2.23 -7.72
N SER A 52 6.66 3.26 -8.52
CA SER A 52 6.26 3.33 -9.93
C SER A 52 4.78 2.98 -10.15
N ASN A 53 3.90 3.61 -9.38
CA ASN A 53 2.44 3.43 -9.46
C ASN A 53 1.94 2.05 -9.03
N PHE A 54 2.74 1.31 -8.25
CA PHE A 54 2.33 0.00 -7.71
C PHE A 54 1.67 0.17 -6.35
N LEU A 55 0.39 -0.17 -6.23
CA LEU A 55 -0.37 -0.13 -4.99
C LEU A 55 -0.19 1.17 -4.19
N LEU A 56 -0.27 2.33 -4.88
CA LEU A 56 0.00 3.63 -4.25
C LEU A 56 -0.87 3.89 -3.02
N TRP A 57 -2.17 3.67 -3.13
CA TRP A 57 -3.09 3.86 -2.01
C TRP A 57 -2.85 2.84 -0.92
N GLN A 58 -2.81 1.57 -1.30
CA GLN A 58 -2.71 0.45 -0.35
C GLN A 58 -1.38 0.44 0.39
N ALA A 59 -0.31 0.95 -0.24
CA ALA A 59 1.03 0.95 0.33
C ALA A 59 1.34 2.19 1.17
N SER A 60 0.36 3.10 1.38
CA SER A 60 0.60 4.39 2.03
C SER A 60 1.32 4.29 3.37
N TYR A 61 1.05 3.24 4.15
CA TYR A 61 1.65 3.05 5.47
C TYR A 61 2.48 1.77 5.56
N ALA A 62 2.77 1.13 4.42
CA ALA A 62 3.57 -0.08 4.39
C ALA A 62 5.05 0.25 4.60
N GLU A 63 5.78 -0.68 5.24
CA GLU A 63 7.22 -0.62 5.28
C GLU A 63 7.79 -1.03 3.93
N MET A 64 8.93 -0.46 3.58
CA MET A 64 9.58 -0.70 2.29
C MET A 64 10.89 -1.45 2.48
N TYR A 65 11.16 -2.39 1.59
CA TYR A 65 12.42 -3.12 1.56
C TYR A 65 12.93 -3.20 0.12
N PHE A 66 14.15 -2.73 -0.11
CA PHE A 66 14.72 -2.59 -1.45
C PHE A 66 15.99 -3.42 -1.61
N PRO A 67 15.89 -4.76 -1.74
CA PRO A 67 17.07 -5.57 -1.96
C PRO A 67 17.62 -5.37 -3.37
N GLU A 68 18.94 -5.51 -3.53
CA GLU A 68 19.59 -5.35 -4.82
C GLU A 68 19.46 -6.58 -5.72
N VAL A 69 19.05 -7.71 -5.15
CA VAL A 69 18.90 -8.95 -5.88
C VAL A 69 17.85 -8.82 -6.98
N LEU A 70 18.09 -9.40 -8.14
CA LEU A 70 17.11 -9.44 -9.23
C LEU A 70 15.98 -10.40 -8.88
N TRP A 71 14.79 -10.12 -9.40
CA TRP A 71 13.61 -10.93 -9.07
C TRP A 71 13.80 -12.45 -9.30
N PRO A 72 14.40 -12.90 -10.42
CA PRO A 72 14.61 -14.34 -10.61
C PRO A 72 15.51 -14.97 -9.56
N ASP A 73 16.37 -14.17 -8.92
CA ASP A 73 17.31 -14.62 -7.89
C ASP A 73 16.78 -14.43 -6.49
N PHE A 74 15.56 -13.91 -6.34
CA PHE A 74 14.90 -13.70 -5.05
C PHE A 74 14.40 -15.05 -4.54
N ASP A 75 15.23 -15.68 -3.72
CA ASP A 75 14.97 -17.00 -3.19
C ASP A 75 14.48 -16.95 -1.73
N GLU A 76 14.38 -18.12 -1.12
CA GLU A 76 13.92 -18.25 0.25
C GLU A 76 14.81 -17.52 1.25
N GLU A 77 16.13 -17.57 1.03
CA GLU A 77 17.09 -16.85 1.88
C GLU A 77 16.89 -15.34 1.78
N ALA A 78 16.70 -14.83 0.56
CA ALA A 78 16.44 -13.41 0.34
C ALA A 78 15.13 -12.98 0.98
N PHE A 79 14.10 -13.83 0.92
CA PHE A 79 12.83 -13.58 1.58
C PHE A 79 12.99 -13.53 3.10
N ASP A 80 13.76 -14.46 3.68
CA ASP A 80 14.01 -14.48 5.12
C ASP A 80 14.73 -13.21 5.57
N LYS A 81 15.67 -12.70 4.78
CA LYS A 81 16.33 -11.43 5.07
C LYS A 81 15.36 -10.25 5.04
N ALA A 82 14.41 -10.27 4.12
CA ALA A 82 13.37 -9.25 4.05
C ALA A 82 12.50 -9.29 5.32
N MET A 83 12.14 -10.47 5.78
CA MET A 83 11.34 -10.64 6.99
C MET A 83 12.10 -10.18 8.24
N GLU A 84 13.39 -10.47 8.32
CA GLU A 84 14.24 -9.99 9.41
C GLU A 84 14.33 -8.47 9.42
N ALA A 85 14.48 -7.85 8.25
CA ALA A 85 14.52 -6.40 8.14
C ALA A 85 13.19 -5.78 8.58
N TYR A 86 12.07 -6.39 8.21
CA TYR A 86 10.75 -5.92 8.62
C TYR A 86 10.57 -6.05 10.14
N ALA A 87 10.94 -7.19 10.71
CA ALA A 87 10.79 -7.44 12.14
C ALA A 87 11.59 -6.45 12.99
N GLY A 88 12.72 -5.94 12.47
CA GLY A 88 13.55 -4.97 13.17
C GLY A 88 13.08 -3.54 13.03
N ARG A 89 12.02 -3.27 12.25
CA ARG A 89 11.53 -1.92 12.02
C ARG A 89 10.38 -1.57 12.95
N GLU A 90 10.32 -0.28 13.31
CA GLU A 90 9.18 0.25 14.03
C GLU A 90 8.15 0.78 13.04
N ARG A 91 6.92 0.25 13.11
CA ARG A 91 5.81 0.70 12.28
C ARG A 91 5.24 2.00 12.86
N ARG A 92 5.26 3.08 12.08
CA ARG A 92 4.77 4.39 12.52
C ARG A 92 3.48 4.81 11.81
N TYR A 93 3.08 4.11 10.76
CA TYR A 93 1.88 4.40 9.97
C TYR A 93 1.78 5.87 9.56
N GLY A 94 2.93 6.44 9.14
CA GLY A 94 3.01 7.84 8.74
C GLY A 94 3.12 8.83 9.90
N LEU A 95 3.13 8.37 11.15
CA LEU A 95 3.26 9.23 12.32
C LEU A 95 4.73 9.52 12.62
N VAL A 96 4.97 10.69 13.20
CA VAL A 96 6.30 11.07 13.66
C VAL A 96 6.55 10.42 15.02
N ASN A 97 7.73 9.81 15.19
CA ASN A 97 8.12 9.29 16.50
C ASN A 97 8.65 10.44 17.34
N ASP A 98 7.95 10.78 18.42
CA ASP A 98 8.32 11.87 19.32
C ASP A 98 9.38 11.46 20.35
N GLU A 99 9.76 10.20 20.40
CA GLU A 99 10.85 9.74 21.25
C GLU A 99 12.18 10.09 20.62
N CYS A 100 12.89 10.95 21.25
CA CYS A 100 14.21 11.39 20.78
C CYS A 100 15.29 10.76 21.62
#